data_0e2cb5a942b1282868d39cd12784573f
#
_entry.id   0e2cb5a942b1282868d39cd12784573f
#
_cell.length_a   1.000
_cell.length_b   1.000
_cell.length_c   1.000
_cell.angle_alpha   90.00
_cell.angle_beta   90.00
_cell.angle_gamma   90.00
#
_symmetry.space_group_name_H-M   'P 1'
#
loop_
_entity.id
_entity.type
_entity.pdbx_description
1 polymer ?
#
loop_
_entity_poly.entity_id
_entity_poly.type
_entity_poly.pdbx_seq_one_letter_code
_entity_poly.pdbx_strand_id
1 'polypeptide(L)'
;TPAEQESQPGKRSFKSRLSLGGYGEAVMTRNFYSDNVNRYSKAEDYKDAKGHNRFDLPHAVIMLGFDFGRGWTFGSEIEFEHGGTESAVEMEAEETGEWEKEIERGGEVALEQLWINKEFRPWIQVRAGHMVVPVGSLNSNHLPNEFFTVYRPEGEATILPSTWHQTGISVWGNYKWMRYEVMALPALNSCFFSKDAWVHYGATSPFEFTPANNI
;
A
#
# COMPACT_ATOMS: atom_id res chain seq x y z
N THR A 1 -6.80 -54.90 -21.85
CA THR A 1 -6.40 -53.76 -21.01
C THR A 1 -6.51 -52.49 -21.83
N PRO A 2 -7.40 -51.53 -21.47
CA PRO A 2 -7.42 -50.23 -22.14
C PRO A 2 -6.23 -49.40 -21.66
N ALA A 3 -5.48 -48.86 -22.63
CA ALA A 3 -4.41 -47.92 -22.35
C ALA A 3 -4.99 -46.62 -21.72
N GLU A 4 -4.49 -46.26 -20.55
CA GLU A 4 -4.71 -44.95 -19.96
C GLU A 4 -4.13 -43.90 -20.88
N GLN A 5 -5.00 -43.10 -21.51
CA GLN A 5 -4.59 -41.87 -22.17
C GLN A 5 -4.18 -40.88 -21.10
N GLU A 6 -2.87 -40.66 -20.90
CA GLU A 6 -2.33 -39.52 -20.20
C GLU A 6 -2.88 -38.27 -20.89
N SER A 7 -3.80 -37.57 -20.24
CA SER A 7 -4.25 -36.26 -20.66
C SER A 7 -3.09 -35.29 -20.53
N GLN A 8 -2.50 -34.89 -21.65
CA GLN A 8 -1.55 -33.79 -21.67
C GLN A 8 -2.21 -32.55 -21.04
N PRO A 9 -1.53 -31.85 -20.12
CA PRO A 9 -2.07 -30.62 -19.57
C PRO A 9 -2.27 -29.62 -20.72
N GLY A 10 -3.54 -29.39 -21.05
CA GLY A 10 -3.93 -28.51 -22.14
C GLY A 10 -3.27 -27.15 -21.99
N LYS A 11 -2.66 -26.62 -23.04
CA LYS A 11 -2.10 -25.27 -23.07
C LYS A 11 -3.22 -24.29 -22.70
N ARG A 12 -3.15 -23.71 -21.49
CA ARG A 12 -4.07 -22.65 -21.08
C ARG A 12 -4.03 -21.53 -22.10
N SER A 13 -5.16 -21.01 -22.52
CA SER A 13 -5.22 -19.90 -23.47
C SER A 13 -4.65 -18.63 -22.82
N PHE A 14 -4.23 -17.64 -23.60
CA PHE A 14 -3.76 -16.36 -23.08
C PHE A 14 -4.77 -15.73 -22.12
N LYS A 15 -6.06 -15.73 -22.50
CA LYS A 15 -7.16 -15.19 -21.67
C LYS A 15 -7.28 -15.88 -20.30
N SER A 16 -6.99 -17.17 -20.20
CA SER A 16 -7.05 -17.90 -18.94
C SER A 16 -5.83 -17.73 -18.05
N ARG A 17 -4.83 -16.99 -18.52
CA ARG A 17 -3.60 -16.66 -17.79
C ARG A 17 -3.56 -15.23 -17.29
N LEU A 18 -4.36 -14.35 -17.91
CA LEU A 18 -4.51 -12.96 -17.52
C LEU A 18 -5.57 -12.87 -16.43
N SER A 19 -5.24 -12.22 -15.33
CA SER A 19 -6.19 -11.75 -14.33
C SER A 19 -6.25 -10.24 -14.36
N LEU A 20 -7.46 -9.72 -14.35
CA LEU A 20 -7.76 -8.30 -14.22
C LEU A 20 -8.71 -8.17 -13.05
N GLY A 21 -8.36 -7.32 -12.11
CA GLY A 21 -9.16 -6.99 -10.96
C GLY A 21 -9.06 -5.51 -10.64
N GLY A 22 -9.71 -5.12 -9.61
CA GLY A 22 -9.66 -3.76 -9.09
C GLY A 22 -10.86 -3.49 -8.21
N TYR A 23 -10.80 -2.37 -7.55
CA TYR A 23 -11.89 -1.82 -6.74
C TYR A 23 -11.83 -0.30 -6.78
N GLY A 24 -12.84 0.33 -6.26
CA GLY A 24 -12.88 1.77 -6.04
C GLY A 24 -13.92 2.07 -4.99
N GLU A 25 -13.73 3.17 -4.30
CA GLU A 25 -14.65 3.61 -3.27
C GLU A 25 -14.97 5.09 -3.40
N ALA A 26 -16.18 5.45 -2.98
CA ALA A 26 -16.61 6.81 -2.81
C ALA A 26 -17.12 6.96 -1.39
N VAL A 27 -16.63 7.94 -0.67
CA VAL A 27 -16.95 8.13 0.75
C VAL A 27 -17.56 9.50 1.00
N MET A 28 -18.40 9.54 2.02
CA MET A 28 -18.90 10.79 2.62
C MET A 28 -18.66 10.70 4.11
N THR A 29 -18.00 11.70 4.65
CA THR A 29 -17.82 11.83 6.11
C THR A 29 -18.39 13.14 6.65
N ARG A 30 -18.79 13.10 7.90
CA ARG A 30 -19.14 14.27 8.70
C ARG A 30 -18.30 14.26 9.96
N ASN A 31 -17.33 15.15 10.03
CA ASN A 31 -16.48 15.32 11.20
C ASN A 31 -17.06 16.41 12.11
N PHE A 32 -17.22 16.09 13.39
CA PHE A 32 -17.72 17.00 14.43
C PHE A 32 -16.60 17.56 15.31
N TYR A 33 -15.35 17.34 14.90
CA TYR A 33 -14.14 17.72 15.61
C TYR A 33 -13.15 18.40 14.65
N SER A 34 -12.12 19.01 15.20
CA SER A 34 -11.01 19.58 14.42
C SER A 34 -10.14 18.51 13.77
N ASP A 35 -9.62 18.77 12.58
CA ASP A 35 -8.62 17.92 11.94
C ASP A 35 -7.22 18.04 12.55
N ASN A 36 -6.99 19.08 13.35
CA ASN A 36 -5.70 19.27 13.98
C ASN A 36 -5.34 18.09 14.90
N VAL A 37 -4.22 17.43 14.63
CA VAL A 37 -3.72 16.27 15.39
C VAL A 37 -3.50 16.59 16.87
N ASN A 38 -3.18 17.85 17.22
CA ASN A 38 -3.00 18.28 18.59
C ASN A 38 -4.28 18.16 19.44
N ARG A 39 -5.46 17.96 18.84
CA ARG A 39 -6.71 17.69 19.56
C ARG A 39 -6.61 16.49 20.51
N TYR A 40 -5.72 15.53 20.21
CA TYR A 40 -5.52 14.37 21.07
C TYR A 40 -4.75 14.67 22.34
N SER A 41 -3.84 15.65 22.29
CA SER A 41 -3.01 16.05 23.44
C SER A 41 -3.55 17.27 24.17
N LYS A 42 -4.36 18.11 23.49
CA LYS A 42 -4.90 19.39 23.99
C LYS A 42 -6.36 19.53 23.63
N ALA A 43 -7.19 18.57 24.03
CA ALA A 43 -8.62 18.51 23.65
C ALA A 43 -9.40 19.79 23.94
N GLU A 44 -9.09 20.46 25.06
CA GLU A 44 -9.78 21.69 25.45
C GLU A 44 -9.58 22.85 24.46
N ASP A 45 -8.41 22.93 23.82
CA ASP A 45 -8.09 24.01 22.87
C ASP A 45 -8.88 23.86 21.56
N TYR A 46 -9.36 22.64 21.27
CA TYR A 46 -10.03 22.28 20.02
C TYR A 46 -11.51 21.93 20.16
N LYS A 47 -12.07 22.00 21.37
CA LYS A 47 -13.46 21.59 21.64
C LYS A 47 -14.52 22.41 20.88
N ASP A 48 -14.23 23.67 20.62
CA ASP A 48 -15.13 24.59 19.91
C ASP A 48 -14.79 24.71 18.41
N ALA A 49 -13.84 23.89 17.91
CA ALA A 49 -13.49 23.89 16.51
C ALA A 49 -14.65 23.38 15.65
N LYS A 50 -14.87 24.06 14.53
CA LYS A 50 -15.94 23.69 13.61
C LYS A 50 -15.60 22.37 12.92
N GLY A 51 -16.58 21.46 12.90
CA GLY A 51 -16.51 20.28 12.09
C GLY A 51 -16.73 20.58 10.59
N HIS A 52 -16.45 19.59 9.76
CA HIS A 52 -16.60 19.70 8.30
C HIS A 52 -17.20 18.43 7.69
N ASN A 53 -17.63 18.55 6.45
CA ASN A 53 -18.04 17.43 5.63
C ASN A 53 -16.96 17.15 4.59
N ARG A 54 -16.80 15.91 4.22
CA ARG A 54 -15.93 15.48 3.12
C ARG A 54 -16.67 14.53 2.20
N PHE A 55 -16.56 14.75 0.91
CA PHE A 55 -16.87 13.81 -0.15
C PHE A 55 -15.56 13.48 -0.85
N ASP A 56 -15.30 12.21 -1.03
CA ASP A 56 -13.99 11.77 -1.52
C ASP A 56 -14.11 10.52 -2.36
N LEU A 57 -13.13 10.32 -3.23
CA LEU A 57 -12.83 9.07 -3.94
C LEU A 57 -11.43 8.63 -3.47
N PRO A 58 -11.29 8.10 -2.24
CA PRO A 58 -9.97 7.89 -1.66
C PRO A 58 -9.11 6.98 -2.53
N HIS A 59 -9.70 5.91 -3.05
CA HIS A 59 -8.97 4.91 -3.81
C HIS A 59 -9.76 4.42 -5.02
N ALA A 60 -9.06 4.29 -6.16
CA ALA A 60 -9.49 3.52 -7.33
C ALA A 60 -8.29 2.70 -7.82
N VAL A 61 -8.36 1.39 -7.72
CA VAL A 61 -7.22 0.48 -7.93
C VAL A 61 -7.45 -0.42 -9.11
N ILE A 62 -6.42 -0.59 -9.92
CA ILE A 62 -6.37 -1.55 -11.03
C ILE A 62 -5.32 -2.61 -10.71
N MET A 63 -5.73 -3.86 -10.66
CA MET A 63 -4.88 -5.01 -10.43
C MET A 63 -4.72 -5.82 -11.71
N LEU A 64 -3.47 -6.09 -12.07
CA LEU A 64 -3.11 -6.92 -13.22
C LEU A 64 -2.30 -8.12 -12.75
N GLY A 65 -2.63 -9.30 -13.24
CA GLY A 65 -1.86 -10.51 -12.98
C GLY A 65 -1.69 -11.35 -14.24
N PHE A 66 -0.58 -12.05 -14.34
CA PHE A 66 -0.34 -12.96 -15.44
C PHE A 66 0.39 -14.23 -14.99
N ASP A 67 -0.12 -15.38 -15.40
CA ASP A 67 0.51 -16.69 -15.20
C ASP A 67 1.29 -17.08 -16.45
N PHE A 68 2.61 -16.97 -16.40
CA PHE A 68 3.52 -17.43 -17.50
C PHE A 68 3.61 -18.96 -17.59
N GLY A 69 3.09 -19.67 -16.58
CA GLY A 69 3.26 -21.10 -16.43
C GLY A 69 4.58 -21.50 -15.79
N ARG A 70 4.70 -22.78 -15.46
CA ARG A 70 5.89 -23.36 -14.80
C ARG A 70 6.25 -22.65 -13.48
N GLY A 71 5.25 -22.14 -12.76
CA GLY A 71 5.44 -21.42 -11.49
C GLY A 71 5.90 -19.97 -11.62
N TRP A 72 5.90 -19.38 -12.81
CA TRP A 72 6.16 -17.97 -13.01
C TRP A 72 4.85 -17.18 -13.04
N THR A 73 4.76 -16.17 -12.19
CA THR A 73 3.62 -15.24 -12.15
C THR A 73 4.09 -13.80 -12.07
N PHE A 74 3.27 -12.91 -12.55
CA PHE A 74 3.44 -11.47 -12.51
C PHE A 74 2.25 -10.84 -11.80
N GLY A 75 2.49 -9.78 -11.05
CA GLY A 75 1.45 -8.95 -10.47
C GLY A 75 1.82 -7.48 -10.53
N SER A 76 0.80 -6.66 -10.71
CA SER A 76 0.89 -5.20 -10.67
C SER A 76 -0.35 -4.63 -10.04
N GLU A 77 -0.19 -3.55 -9.30
CA GLU A 77 -1.25 -2.78 -8.66
C GLU A 77 -0.96 -1.30 -8.86
N ILE A 78 -1.93 -0.61 -9.45
CA ILE A 78 -1.87 0.81 -9.73
C ILE A 78 -3.03 1.46 -9.01
N GLU A 79 -2.73 2.38 -8.12
CA GLU A 79 -3.69 3.13 -7.34
C GLU A 79 -3.82 4.56 -7.86
N PHE A 80 -5.04 5.05 -7.82
CA PHE A 80 -5.41 6.44 -8.06
C PHE A 80 -6.04 6.95 -6.78
N GLU A 81 -5.35 7.82 -6.06
CA GLU A 81 -5.87 8.48 -4.86
C GLU A 81 -6.57 9.79 -5.24
N HIS A 82 -7.67 10.06 -4.56
CA HIS A 82 -8.47 11.29 -4.72
C HIS A 82 -8.81 11.65 -6.18
N GLY A 83 -8.96 10.64 -7.03
CA GLY A 83 -9.26 10.82 -8.46
C GLY A 83 -8.02 10.95 -9.37
N GLY A 84 -6.81 10.84 -8.82
CA GLY A 84 -5.53 10.92 -9.54
C GLY A 84 -4.89 12.31 -9.44
N THR A 85 -3.71 12.43 -9.99
CA THR A 85 -2.85 13.61 -9.90
C THR A 85 -3.57 14.90 -10.29
N GLU A 86 -3.49 15.91 -9.43
CA GLU A 86 -4.09 17.25 -9.59
C GLU A 86 -5.63 17.28 -9.65
N SER A 87 -6.31 16.18 -9.38
CA SER A 87 -7.77 16.12 -9.47
C SER A 87 -8.49 16.55 -8.18
N ALA A 88 -7.81 16.53 -7.04
CA ALA A 88 -8.31 16.98 -5.77
C ALA A 88 -7.74 18.35 -5.38
N VAL A 89 -8.41 19.00 -4.45
CA VAL A 89 -7.89 20.18 -3.74
C VAL A 89 -7.64 19.76 -2.31
N GLU A 90 -6.38 19.70 -1.92
CA GLU A 90 -5.96 19.40 -0.57
C GLU A 90 -5.61 20.68 0.18
N MET A 91 -5.93 20.70 1.46
CA MET A 91 -5.46 21.74 2.36
C MET A 91 -4.39 21.11 3.23
N GLU A 92 -3.13 21.35 2.89
CA GLU A 92 -2.03 20.93 3.72
C GLU A 92 -1.85 21.91 4.89
N ALA A 93 -1.70 21.35 6.08
CA ALA A 93 -1.22 22.08 7.24
C ALA A 93 0.25 21.75 7.36
N GLU A 94 1.11 22.60 6.80
CA GLU A 94 2.54 22.46 7.00
C GLU A 94 2.88 22.70 8.47
N GLU A 95 3.69 21.84 9.01
CA GLU A 95 4.31 21.79 10.32
C GLU A 95 3.43 22.04 11.55
N THR A 96 3.66 21.25 12.57
CA THR A 96 3.00 21.33 13.88
C THR A 96 3.15 22.71 14.52
N GLY A 97 2.16 23.55 14.30
CA GLY A 97 2.03 24.84 14.99
C GLY A 97 1.87 26.08 14.12
N GLU A 98 2.11 25.99 12.84
CA GLU A 98 1.87 27.09 11.89
C GLU A 98 0.76 26.73 10.92
N TRP A 99 -0.33 27.47 10.98
CA TRP A 99 -1.47 27.31 10.09
C TRP A 99 -1.30 28.21 8.86
N GLU A 100 -0.37 27.87 7.99
CA GLU A 100 -0.45 28.33 6.63
C GLU A 100 -1.29 27.32 5.85
N LYS A 101 -2.45 27.76 5.42
CA LYS A 101 -3.33 26.97 4.57
C LYS A 101 -2.83 27.11 3.14
N GLU A 102 -1.96 26.24 2.74
CA GLU A 102 -1.67 26.06 1.33
C GLU A 102 -2.76 25.21 0.68
N ILE A 103 -3.32 25.71 -0.39
CA ILE A 103 -4.26 24.96 -1.23
C ILE A 103 -3.44 24.35 -2.34
N GLU A 104 -3.09 23.08 -2.18
CA GLU A 104 -2.44 22.32 -3.23
C GLU A 104 -3.43 21.52 -4.05
N ARG A 105 -3.07 21.25 -5.29
CA ARG A 105 -3.77 20.26 -6.10
C ARG A 105 -3.18 18.90 -5.77
N GLY A 106 -3.90 18.20 -4.92
CA GLY A 106 -3.55 16.85 -4.48
C GLY A 106 -4.09 15.77 -5.41
N GLY A 107 -4.00 14.58 -4.92
CA GLY A 107 -4.30 13.35 -5.62
C GLY A 107 -3.02 12.73 -6.19
N GLU A 108 -2.94 11.42 -6.10
CA GLU A 108 -1.75 10.66 -6.47
C GLU A 108 -2.09 9.53 -7.45
N VAL A 109 -1.10 9.18 -8.27
CA VAL A 109 -1.10 7.92 -9.03
C VAL A 109 0.12 7.13 -8.60
N ALA A 110 -0.09 6.11 -7.80
CA ALA A 110 0.96 5.27 -7.24
C ALA A 110 1.06 3.92 -7.94
N LEU A 111 2.28 3.47 -8.17
CA LEU A 111 2.55 2.07 -8.49
C LEU A 111 2.84 1.34 -7.18
N GLU A 112 1.81 0.78 -6.56
CA GLU A 112 1.96 0.10 -5.28
C GLU A 112 2.68 -1.23 -5.40
N GLN A 113 2.42 -1.97 -6.48
CA GLN A 113 3.07 -3.24 -6.72
C GLN A 113 3.42 -3.44 -8.19
N LEU A 114 4.62 -3.97 -8.44
CA LEU A 114 5.07 -4.47 -9.74
C LEU A 114 6.13 -5.54 -9.51
N TRP A 115 5.77 -6.79 -9.62
CA TRP A 115 6.67 -7.88 -9.27
C TRP A 115 6.52 -9.09 -10.18
N ILE A 116 7.58 -9.89 -10.21
CA ILE A 116 7.60 -11.23 -10.78
C ILE A 116 7.89 -12.24 -9.66
N ASN A 117 7.15 -13.34 -9.65
CA ASN A 117 7.31 -14.39 -8.67
C ASN A 117 7.62 -15.73 -9.34
N LYS A 118 8.53 -16.47 -8.75
CA LYS A 118 8.85 -17.85 -9.13
C LYS A 118 8.50 -18.78 -7.98
N GLU A 119 7.54 -19.64 -8.20
CA GLU A 119 7.27 -20.77 -7.33
C GLU A 119 8.14 -21.96 -7.73
N PHE A 120 9.01 -22.41 -6.84
CA PHE A 120 9.76 -23.65 -6.96
C PHE A 120 9.01 -24.83 -6.29
N ARG A 121 8.40 -24.52 -5.17
CA ARG A 121 7.54 -25.38 -4.35
C ARG A 121 6.58 -24.50 -3.56
N PRO A 122 5.43 -25.01 -3.08
CA PRO A 122 4.52 -24.20 -2.25
C PRO A 122 5.17 -23.60 -1.00
N TRP A 123 6.22 -24.24 -0.51
CA TRP A 123 6.95 -23.80 0.68
C TRP A 123 8.20 -22.97 0.35
N ILE A 124 8.59 -22.80 -0.91
CA ILE A 124 9.67 -21.90 -1.33
C ILE A 124 9.34 -21.21 -2.64
N GLN A 125 9.19 -19.91 -2.57
CA GLN A 125 8.94 -19.02 -3.67
C GLN A 125 9.85 -17.81 -3.57
N VAL A 126 10.23 -17.25 -4.71
CA VAL A 126 11.05 -16.04 -4.78
C VAL A 126 10.29 -15.00 -5.57
N ARG A 127 10.14 -13.81 -5.00
CA ARG A 127 9.52 -12.66 -5.62
C ARG A 127 10.54 -11.54 -5.72
N ALA A 128 10.58 -10.84 -6.84
CA ALA A 128 11.43 -9.69 -7.05
C ALA A 128 10.63 -8.57 -7.73
N GLY A 129 10.88 -7.34 -7.34
CA GLY A 129 10.21 -6.15 -7.85
C GLY A 129 9.78 -5.21 -6.74
N HIS A 130 8.79 -4.37 -7.05
CA HIS A 130 8.17 -3.47 -6.12
C HIS A 130 7.02 -4.19 -5.39
N MET A 131 7.06 -4.20 -4.07
CA MET A 131 6.18 -5.05 -3.27
C MET A 131 5.76 -4.34 -2.00
N VAL A 132 4.58 -4.67 -1.51
CA VAL A 132 4.15 -4.25 -0.16
C VAL A 132 5.03 -4.94 0.89
N VAL A 133 5.46 -4.17 1.87
CA VAL A 133 6.24 -4.62 3.03
C VAL A 133 5.25 -4.94 4.16
N PRO A 134 5.03 -6.22 4.51
CA PRO A 134 3.96 -6.65 5.41
C PRO A 134 4.33 -6.42 6.89
N VAL A 135 4.72 -5.22 7.24
CA VAL A 135 5.00 -4.79 8.62
C VAL A 135 3.84 -3.99 9.15
N GLY A 136 3.21 -4.50 10.20
CA GLY A 136 1.98 -3.95 10.74
C GLY A 136 0.72 -4.58 10.12
N SER A 137 -0.43 -4.37 10.75
CA SER A 137 -1.68 -4.98 10.30
C SER A 137 -2.23 -4.31 9.06
N LEU A 138 -2.07 -3.00 8.92
CA LEU A 138 -2.54 -2.23 7.78
C LEU A 138 -1.75 -2.53 6.51
N ASN A 139 -0.44 -2.71 6.61
CA ASN A 139 0.38 -3.09 5.47
C ASN A 139 0.17 -4.56 5.06
N SER A 140 -0.19 -5.41 6.00
CA SER A 140 -0.54 -6.81 5.72
C SER A 140 -1.92 -6.97 5.07
N ASN A 141 -2.85 -6.06 5.37
CA ASN A 141 -4.23 -6.02 4.90
C ASN A 141 -4.52 -4.58 4.39
N HIS A 142 -3.82 -4.19 3.33
CA HIS A 142 -3.82 -2.80 2.86
C HIS A 142 -5.05 -2.41 2.03
N LEU A 143 -5.86 -3.40 1.64
CA LEU A 143 -7.04 -3.12 0.84
C LEU A 143 -8.12 -2.42 1.68
N PRO A 144 -8.72 -1.32 1.21
CA PRO A 144 -9.76 -0.59 1.93
C PRO A 144 -10.95 -1.43 2.39
N ASN A 145 -11.31 -2.47 1.64
CA ASN A 145 -12.39 -3.40 2.01
C ASN A 145 -12.02 -4.34 3.17
N GLU A 146 -10.77 -4.33 3.63
CA GLU A 146 -10.28 -5.07 4.80
C GLU A 146 -10.24 -4.19 6.06
N PHE A 147 -10.40 -2.87 5.91
CA PHE A 147 -10.53 -1.96 7.05
C PHE A 147 -11.90 -2.12 7.71
N PHE A 148 -11.95 -1.98 9.02
CA PHE A 148 -13.23 -1.90 9.73
C PHE A 148 -13.72 -0.43 9.88
N THR A 149 -12.92 0.53 9.44
CA THR A 149 -13.20 1.97 9.38
C THR A 149 -13.30 2.43 7.94
N VAL A 150 -13.91 3.60 7.70
CA VAL A 150 -14.04 4.18 6.35
C VAL A 150 -12.67 4.55 5.77
N TYR A 151 -11.80 5.10 6.59
CA TYR A 151 -10.41 5.42 6.24
C TYR A 151 -9.45 4.51 7.00
N ARG A 152 -8.16 4.52 6.63
CA ARG A 152 -7.11 3.83 7.38
C ARG A 152 -7.18 4.20 8.87
N PRO A 153 -7.04 3.23 9.77
CA PRO A 153 -6.88 3.49 11.19
C PRO A 153 -5.66 4.38 11.45
N GLU A 154 -5.90 5.55 12.03
CA GLU A 154 -4.92 6.63 12.20
C GLU A 154 -3.68 6.22 13.02
N GLY A 155 -3.86 5.35 14.01
CA GLY A 155 -2.76 4.99 14.93
C GLY A 155 -1.59 4.31 14.25
N GLU A 156 -1.84 3.35 13.35
CA GLU A 156 -0.77 2.66 12.63
C GLU A 156 -0.24 3.52 11.47
N ALA A 157 -1.14 4.22 10.77
CA ALA A 157 -0.79 5.11 9.68
C ALA A 157 0.11 6.28 10.12
N THR A 158 -0.01 6.72 11.38
CA THR A 158 0.86 7.77 11.95
C THR A 158 2.27 7.26 12.25
N ILE A 159 2.42 5.97 12.60
CA ILE A 159 3.69 5.42 13.07
C ILE A 159 4.48 4.79 11.93
N LEU A 160 3.82 4.07 11.04
CA LEU A 160 4.42 3.30 9.95
C LEU A 160 4.05 3.90 8.59
N PRO A 161 4.90 3.71 7.57
CA PRO A 161 4.50 4.02 6.21
C PRO A 161 3.25 3.24 5.80
N SER A 162 2.31 3.91 5.16
CA SER A 162 1.03 3.36 4.67
C SER A 162 0.79 3.78 3.23
N THR A 163 0.49 2.91 2.35
CA THR A 163 0.85 1.50 2.24
C THR A 163 2.36 1.40 2.09
N TRP A 164 3.04 0.69 2.96
CA TRP A 164 4.50 0.61 2.83
C TRP A 164 4.85 -0.34 1.70
N HIS A 165 5.43 0.19 0.64
CA HIS A 165 5.91 -0.59 -0.50
C HIS A 165 7.35 -0.21 -0.86
N GLN A 166 8.13 -1.20 -1.28
CA GLN A 166 9.57 -1.05 -1.59
C GLN A 166 9.97 -2.01 -2.71
N THR A 167 11.03 -1.62 -3.44
CA THR A 167 11.64 -2.48 -4.43
C THR A 167 12.68 -3.37 -3.78
N GLY A 168 12.60 -4.68 -4.03
CA GLY A 168 13.53 -5.62 -3.42
C GLY A 168 13.30 -7.05 -3.86
N ILE A 169 13.76 -7.97 -3.03
CA ILE A 169 13.60 -9.42 -3.23
C ILE A 169 12.98 -10.01 -1.98
N SER A 170 12.03 -10.91 -2.16
CA SER A 170 11.38 -11.67 -1.10
C SER A 170 11.52 -13.17 -1.35
N VAL A 171 11.83 -13.91 -0.29
CA VAL A 171 11.71 -15.37 -0.24
C VAL A 171 10.59 -15.71 0.71
N TRP A 172 9.57 -16.40 0.22
CA TRP A 172 8.36 -16.67 0.99
C TRP A 172 7.80 -18.07 0.69
N GLY A 173 6.90 -18.51 1.53
CA GLY A 173 6.22 -19.77 1.32
C GLY A 173 5.28 -20.18 2.44
N ASN A 174 4.54 -21.25 2.15
CA ASN A 174 3.64 -21.89 3.10
C ASN A 174 4.17 -23.27 3.45
N TYR A 175 4.49 -23.50 4.72
CA TYR A 175 4.91 -24.79 5.22
C TYR A 175 3.99 -25.26 6.34
N LYS A 176 3.20 -26.28 6.06
CA LYS A 176 2.17 -26.79 6.97
C LYS A 176 1.17 -25.69 7.36
N TRP A 177 1.17 -25.29 8.62
CA TRP A 177 0.31 -24.27 9.19
C TRP A 177 0.94 -22.87 9.21
N MET A 178 2.21 -22.76 8.82
CA MET A 178 3.00 -21.52 8.90
C MET A 178 3.19 -20.92 7.52
N ARG A 179 2.95 -19.62 7.40
CA ARG A 179 3.45 -18.78 6.31
C ARG A 179 4.65 -17.99 6.81
N TYR A 180 5.67 -17.87 5.97
CA TYR A 180 6.84 -17.06 6.24
C TYR A 180 7.21 -16.22 5.03
N GLU A 181 7.85 -15.09 5.30
CA GLU A 181 8.41 -14.20 4.29
C GLU A 181 9.65 -13.51 4.85
N VAL A 182 10.72 -13.49 4.06
CA VAL A 182 11.97 -12.78 4.36
C VAL A 182 12.27 -11.89 3.18
N MET A 183 12.44 -10.60 3.44
CA MET A 183 12.65 -9.59 2.42
C MET A 183 14.03 -8.95 2.57
N ALA A 184 14.67 -8.67 1.42
CA ALA A 184 15.84 -7.81 1.31
C ALA A 184 15.44 -6.60 0.47
N LEU A 185 15.45 -5.42 1.09
CA LEU A 185 15.03 -4.15 0.50
C LEU A 185 15.82 -2.98 1.11
N PRO A 186 15.83 -1.80 0.47
CA PRO A 186 16.46 -0.61 1.02
C PRO A 186 15.93 -0.29 2.42
N ALA A 187 16.81 0.13 3.31
CA ALA A 187 16.43 0.60 4.63
C ALA A 187 15.67 1.93 4.56
N LEU A 188 14.90 2.22 5.60
CA LEU A 188 14.28 3.52 5.77
C LEU A 188 15.33 4.61 5.92
N ASN A 189 15.05 5.80 5.41
CA ASN A 189 15.93 6.94 5.54
C ASN A 189 15.73 7.61 6.90
N SER A 190 16.64 7.36 7.82
CA SER A 190 16.59 7.89 9.19
C SER A 190 16.70 9.42 9.28
N CYS A 191 17.15 10.10 8.22
CA CYS A 191 17.19 11.56 8.18
C CYS A 191 15.78 12.19 8.21
N PHE A 192 14.78 11.45 7.79
CA PHE A 192 13.38 11.91 7.81
C PHE A 192 12.63 11.48 9.07
N PHE A 193 13.26 10.76 9.99
CA PHE A 193 12.63 10.44 11.27
C PHE A 193 12.53 11.72 12.10
N SER A 194 11.35 11.97 12.63
CA SER A 194 11.12 13.09 13.53
C SER A 194 10.26 12.68 14.71
N LYS A 195 10.21 13.53 15.72
CA LYS A 195 9.31 13.34 16.87
C LYS A 195 7.81 13.43 16.48
N ASP A 196 7.53 14.07 15.35
CA ASP A 196 6.16 14.35 14.89
C ASP A 196 5.74 13.37 13.78
N ALA A 197 6.69 12.83 13.04
CA ALA A 197 6.45 11.98 11.87
C ALA A 197 7.01 10.56 12.01
N TRP A 198 7.82 10.31 13.01
CA TRP A 198 8.33 8.98 13.36
C TRP A 198 8.96 8.25 12.16
N VAL A 199 8.73 6.93 12.05
CA VAL A 199 9.21 6.12 10.91
C VAL A 199 8.43 6.35 9.64
N HIS A 200 7.23 6.91 9.72
CA HIS A 200 6.35 7.12 8.58
C HIS A 200 7.03 7.86 7.42
N TYR A 201 7.73 8.96 7.71
CA TYR A 201 8.47 9.72 6.69
C TYR A 201 9.87 9.14 6.37
N GLY A 202 10.26 8.07 7.04
CA GLY A 202 11.51 7.38 6.74
C GLY A 202 11.46 6.47 5.53
N ALA A 203 10.29 6.25 4.93
CA ALA A 203 10.14 5.47 3.71
C ALA A 203 10.86 6.18 2.55
N THR A 204 11.62 5.42 1.79
CA THR A 204 12.42 5.97 0.69
C THR A 204 11.76 5.70 -0.64
N SER A 205 12.07 6.55 -1.63
CA SER A 205 11.76 6.24 -3.01
C SER A 205 12.37 4.89 -3.39
N PRO A 206 11.64 4.00 -4.05
CA PRO A 206 12.15 2.68 -4.46
C PRO A 206 13.30 2.76 -5.48
N PHE A 207 13.54 3.93 -6.05
CA PHE A 207 14.56 4.14 -7.09
C PHE A 207 15.80 4.91 -6.57
N GLU A 208 15.82 5.30 -5.30
CA GLU A 208 16.89 6.08 -4.72
C GLU A 208 17.64 5.30 -3.63
N PHE A 209 18.95 5.19 -3.80
CA PHE A 209 19.85 4.65 -2.79
C PHE A 209 20.77 5.79 -2.32
N THR A 210 20.62 6.18 -1.09
CA THR A 210 21.45 7.21 -0.46
C THR A 210 22.30 6.59 0.64
N PRO A 211 23.36 7.26 1.13
CA PRO A 211 24.11 6.77 2.28
C PRO A 211 23.27 6.58 3.55
N ALA A 212 22.10 7.21 3.63
CA ALA A 212 21.21 7.12 4.78
C ALA A 212 20.28 5.89 4.73
N ASN A 213 20.13 5.26 3.56
CA ASN A 213 19.22 4.12 3.35
C ASN A 213 19.89 2.93 2.66
N ASN A 214 21.08 2.57 3.11
CA ASN A 214 21.74 1.34 2.66
C ASN A 214 20.92 0.10 3.01
N ILE A 215 21.12 -0.96 2.23
CA ILE A 215 20.52 -2.29 2.49
C ILE A 215 21.13 -2.90 3.74
#